data_a87896fec9bf0dd6e545bfe980d2becf
#
_entry.id   a87896fec9bf0dd6e545bfe980d2becf
#
_cell.length_a   1.000
_cell.length_b   1.000
_cell.length_c   1.000
_cell.angle_alpha   90.00
_cell.angle_beta   90.00
_cell.angle_gamma   90.00
#
_symmetry.space_group_name_H-M   'P 1'
#
loop_
_entity.id
_entity.type
_entity.pdbx_description
1 polymer ?
#
loop_
_entity_poly.entity_id
_entity_poly.type
_entity_poly.pdbx_seq_one_letter_code
_entity_poly.pdbx_strand_id
1 'polypeptide(L)'
;MPWIAMPLKQLDVIIAQDSEHRWHVKYLKVGFRSFVWTAVSYQMKDIMKLSPSTSQFLVSAAFFPWSIKPIYGIVSDCIPIKQRKRVPYLIISSGLSLFPWLIIGLSEHLRSSSNLFTLMLIVQNLGSAMADVVIDAMIAEAVRSAGSEFAGDLQSLSWSSMAVGGIFGSLLGGYALSNLPINAIYIIFSALPLFQLVTCVFVKESSKGFDSTIDNAAHDHADDQNIDSAFAGQGSGESFKYVSTRRRKGARKKNKRRTLSKRSEGHEKHNKSVNLYSSLKSAFISLCTAFKQPAILRPMAWFFISNSAVPNISTVMFYYQTEVLHLEASFLGTARVIGWFSLMLGTYIYNRYLKHKKLRNILMFAHLGLAIITVLDILLVSRLHIQYGIADKYMVLWGSALADAINQFKMMPFLILSGQLCPPGIEGTLFALFMSINNLSSTLGSFLGAALTSALNISSVQFDNLALGLTVQLMGTLLPIGFLFLIPRDVTGLTS
;
A
#
# COMPACT_ATOMS: atom_id res chain seq x y z
N MET A 1 13.00 -15.35 20.88
CA MET A 1 11.67 -15.01 20.35
C MET A 1 10.87 -14.27 21.42
N PRO A 2 10.91 -12.93 21.51
CA PRO A 2 10.10 -12.18 22.50
C PRO A 2 8.63 -12.03 22.10
N TRP A 3 8.25 -12.46 20.90
CA TRP A 3 6.90 -12.32 20.35
C TRP A 3 5.89 -13.39 20.82
N ILE A 4 6.35 -14.43 21.53
CA ILE A 4 5.50 -15.51 22.07
C ILE A 4 5.02 -15.18 23.50
N ALA A 5 5.53 -14.13 24.13
CA ALA A 5 5.19 -13.75 25.50
C ALA A 5 4.40 -12.43 25.57
N MET A 6 3.52 -12.16 24.61
CA MET A 6 2.49 -11.15 24.80
C MET A 6 1.50 -11.66 25.85
N PRO A 7 1.23 -10.95 26.97
CA PRO A 7 0.30 -11.45 27.96
C PRO A 7 -1.04 -11.67 27.31
N LEU A 8 -1.59 -12.88 27.42
CA LEU A 8 -2.91 -13.29 26.90
C LEU A 8 -4.02 -12.27 27.23
N LYS A 9 -3.92 -11.55 28.35
CA LYS A 9 -4.83 -10.45 28.72
C LYS A 9 -4.78 -9.23 27.78
N GLN A 10 -3.65 -8.94 27.12
CA GLN A 10 -3.59 -7.88 26.12
C GLN A 10 -4.18 -8.33 24.78
N LEU A 11 -4.01 -9.60 24.45
CA LEU A 11 -4.68 -10.21 23.29
C LEU A 11 -6.21 -10.19 23.47
N ASP A 12 -6.73 -10.46 24.67
CA ASP A 12 -8.16 -10.46 24.97
C ASP A 12 -8.82 -9.08 24.86
N VAL A 13 -8.11 -7.99 25.20
CA VAL A 13 -8.61 -6.60 25.01
C VAL A 13 -8.65 -6.26 23.53
N ILE A 14 -7.69 -6.73 22.77
CA ILE A 14 -7.61 -6.57 21.33
C ILE A 14 -8.67 -7.44 20.62
N ILE A 15 -8.95 -8.65 21.09
CA ILE A 15 -9.97 -9.58 20.57
C ILE A 15 -11.41 -9.13 20.89
N ALA A 16 -11.62 -8.37 21.96
CA ALA A 16 -12.96 -7.94 22.40
C ALA A 16 -13.60 -6.83 21.51
N GLN A 17 -12.87 -6.22 20.61
CA GLN A 17 -13.41 -5.29 19.61
C GLN A 17 -13.58 -6.00 18.26
N ASP A 18 -14.81 -6.24 17.87
CA ASP A 18 -15.34 -6.91 16.66
C ASP A 18 -14.73 -6.48 15.28
N SER A 19 -13.76 -5.56 15.30
CA SER A 19 -13.04 -5.04 14.14
C SER A 19 -11.75 -5.80 13.79
N GLU A 20 -11.18 -6.58 14.72
CA GLU A 20 -9.81 -7.10 14.62
C GLU A 20 -9.60 -8.28 13.69
N HIS A 21 -10.51 -9.24 13.64
CA HIS A 21 -10.38 -10.39 12.74
C HIS A 21 -10.30 -10.00 11.27
N ARG A 22 -10.72 -8.79 10.92
CA ARG A 22 -10.79 -8.30 9.54
C ARG A 22 -9.45 -7.81 8.99
N TRP A 23 -8.54 -7.34 9.85
CA TRP A 23 -7.25 -6.81 9.40
C TRP A 23 -6.28 -7.91 9.03
N HIS A 24 -6.24 -8.99 9.81
CA HIS A 24 -5.45 -10.17 9.48
C HIS A 24 -5.86 -10.77 8.15
N VAL A 25 -7.16 -10.86 7.88
CA VAL A 25 -7.70 -11.36 6.61
C VAL A 25 -7.28 -10.46 5.44
N LYS A 26 -7.23 -9.14 5.62
CA LYS A 26 -6.75 -8.21 4.59
C LYS A 26 -5.31 -8.49 4.20
N TYR A 27 -4.39 -8.45 5.18
CA TYR A 27 -2.96 -8.59 4.90
C TYR A 27 -2.62 -10.00 4.42
N LEU A 28 -3.27 -11.01 4.97
CA LEU A 28 -3.19 -12.38 4.47
C LEU A 28 -3.59 -12.45 2.97
N LYS A 29 -4.68 -11.80 2.59
CA LYS A 29 -5.13 -11.72 1.19
C LYS A 29 -4.12 -10.99 0.30
N VAL A 30 -3.53 -9.89 0.77
CA VAL A 30 -2.52 -9.13 0.01
C VAL A 30 -1.30 -10.01 -0.28
N GLY A 31 -0.81 -10.75 0.70
CA GLY A 31 0.27 -11.72 0.51
C GLY A 31 -0.14 -12.87 -0.41
N PHE A 32 -1.33 -13.45 -0.19
CA PHE A 32 -1.86 -14.56 -0.99
C PHE A 32 -2.07 -14.22 -2.47
N ARG A 33 -2.01 -12.96 -2.87
CA ARG A 33 -2.01 -12.55 -4.29
C ARG A 33 -0.87 -13.19 -5.08
N SER A 34 0.22 -13.58 -4.44
CA SER A 34 1.31 -14.32 -5.10
C SER A 34 0.80 -15.59 -5.82
N PHE A 35 -0.26 -16.24 -5.30
CA PHE A 35 -0.93 -17.38 -5.91
C PHE A 35 -1.40 -17.09 -7.35
N VAL A 36 -2.17 -16.03 -7.53
CA VAL A 36 -2.78 -15.72 -8.83
C VAL A 36 -1.82 -14.97 -9.75
N TRP A 37 -0.91 -14.15 -9.20
CA TRP A 37 0.03 -13.39 -10.03
C TRP A 37 1.07 -14.28 -10.70
N THR A 38 1.40 -15.43 -10.12
CA THR A 38 2.19 -16.45 -10.81
C THR A 38 1.44 -16.94 -12.06
N ALA A 39 0.14 -17.26 -11.94
CA ALA A 39 -0.67 -17.64 -13.08
C ALA A 39 -0.79 -16.54 -14.16
N VAL A 40 -0.90 -15.25 -13.76
CA VAL A 40 -0.89 -14.11 -14.69
C VAL A 40 0.40 -14.07 -15.50
N SER A 41 1.56 -14.29 -14.87
CA SER A 41 2.86 -14.30 -15.56
C SER A 41 2.94 -15.43 -16.60
N TYR A 42 2.50 -16.64 -16.25
CA TYR A 42 2.45 -17.76 -17.17
C TYR A 42 1.38 -17.59 -18.25
N GLN A 43 0.22 -16.99 -17.96
CA GLN A 43 -0.80 -16.65 -18.96
C GLN A 43 -0.21 -15.73 -20.05
N MET A 44 0.49 -14.69 -19.67
CA MET A 44 1.11 -13.75 -20.61
C MET A 44 2.24 -14.40 -21.42
N LYS A 45 3.05 -15.24 -20.78
CA LYS A 45 4.21 -15.88 -21.39
C LYS A 45 3.80 -17.06 -22.28
N ASP A 46 3.11 -18.06 -21.75
CA ASP A 46 2.91 -19.36 -22.41
C ASP A 46 1.67 -19.38 -23.29
N ILE A 47 0.58 -18.74 -22.87
CA ILE A 47 -0.71 -18.78 -23.60
C ILE A 47 -0.80 -17.63 -24.60
N MET A 48 -0.53 -16.40 -24.16
CA MET A 48 -0.56 -15.22 -25.05
C MET A 48 0.73 -15.05 -25.84
N LYS A 49 1.82 -15.73 -25.48
CA LYS A 49 3.15 -15.65 -26.11
C LYS A 49 3.65 -14.23 -26.28
N LEU A 50 3.41 -13.38 -25.28
CA LEU A 50 3.83 -11.99 -25.30
C LEU A 50 5.35 -11.88 -25.10
N SER A 51 5.94 -10.85 -25.69
CA SER A 51 7.34 -10.52 -25.42
C SER A 51 7.53 -10.10 -23.96
N PRO A 52 8.75 -10.25 -23.40
CA PRO A 52 9.05 -9.83 -22.02
C PRO A 52 8.78 -8.34 -21.79
N SER A 53 9.10 -7.48 -22.76
CA SER A 53 8.85 -6.03 -22.69
C SER A 53 7.35 -5.71 -22.66
N THR A 54 6.56 -6.34 -23.54
CA THR A 54 5.10 -6.18 -23.56
C THR A 54 4.48 -6.66 -22.26
N SER A 55 4.86 -7.84 -21.77
CA SER A 55 4.36 -8.36 -20.49
C SER A 55 4.70 -7.44 -19.31
N GLN A 56 5.93 -6.93 -19.26
CA GLN A 56 6.35 -5.95 -18.26
C GLN A 56 5.52 -4.66 -18.31
N PHE A 57 5.28 -4.14 -19.52
CA PHE A 57 4.48 -2.95 -19.74
C PHE A 57 3.03 -3.15 -19.26
N LEU A 58 2.38 -4.25 -19.67
CA LEU A 58 0.99 -4.55 -19.31
C LEU A 58 0.82 -4.78 -17.80
N VAL A 59 1.76 -5.48 -17.16
CA VAL A 59 1.78 -5.65 -15.69
C VAL A 59 1.92 -4.28 -15.00
N SER A 60 2.81 -3.43 -15.48
CA SER A 60 3.02 -2.09 -14.91
C SER A 60 1.76 -1.23 -15.03
N ALA A 61 1.09 -1.28 -16.19
CA ALA A 61 -0.19 -0.61 -16.41
C ALA A 61 -1.29 -1.16 -15.47
N ALA A 62 -1.31 -2.48 -15.25
CA ALA A 62 -2.25 -3.11 -14.34
C ALA A 62 -2.07 -2.65 -12.88
N PHE A 63 -0.86 -2.32 -12.46
CA PHE A 63 -0.58 -1.80 -11.11
C PHE A 63 -0.75 -0.28 -10.96
N PHE A 64 -0.95 0.47 -12.03
CA PHE A 64 -1.10 1.92 -11.97
C PHE A 64 -2.17 2.43 -10.97
N PRO A 65 -3.33 1.75 -10.77
CA PRO A 65 -4.31 2.16 -9.77
C PRO A 65 -3.76 2.31 -8.35
N TRP A 66 -2.69 1.61 -7.99
CA TRP A 66 -2.03 1.75 -6.68
C TRP A 66 -1.29 3.08 -6.52
N SER A 67 -1.00 3.77 -7.61
CA SER A 67 -0.31 5.06 -7.63
C SER A 67 -1.23 6.26 -7.32
N ILE A 68 -2.54 6.06 -7.34
CA ILE A 68 -3.54 7.12 -7.15
C ILE A 68 -4.39 6.94 -5.89
N LYS A 69 -3.88 6.21 -4.89
CA LYS A 69 -4.56 5.93 -3.61
C LYS A 69 -5.17 7.15 -2.89
N PRO A 70 -4.54 8.36 -2.87
CA PRO A 70 -5.13 9.53 -2.20
C PRO A 70 -6.51 9.90 -2.74
N ILE A 71 -6.76 9.67 -4.03
CA ILE A 71 -8.08 9.93 -4.63
C ILE A 71 -9.16 9.06 -3.98
N TYR A 72 -8.86 7.77 -3.76
CA TYR A 72 -9.81 6.86 -3.11
C TYR A 72 -10.06 7.24 -1.65
N GLY A 73 -9.00 7.67 -0.93
CA GLY A 73 -9.11 8.18 0.43
C GLY A 73 -10.03 9.38 0.51
N ILE A 74 -9.75 10.41 -0.29
CA ILE A 74 -10.55 11.63 -0.35
C ILE A 74 -12.02 11.31 -0.71
N VAL A 75 -12.25 10.44 -1.70
CA VAL A 75 -13.61 10.05 -2.10
C VAL A 75 -14.34 9.35 -0.96
N SER A 76 -13.68 8.39 -0.27
CA SER A 76 -14.31 7.64 0.84
C SER A 76 -14.56 8.51 2.08
N ASP A 77 -13.70 9.51 2.32
CA ASP A 77 -13.82 10.41 3.47
C ASP A 77 -14.91 11.46 3.28
N CYS A 78 -15.00 12.01 2.06
CA CYS A 78 -15.86 13.16 1.75
C CYS A 78 -17.25 12.78 1.24
N ILE A 79 -17.44 11.59 0.65
CA ILE A 79 -18.70 11.19 0.01
C ILE A 79 -19.31 9.99 0.76
N PRO A 80 -20.13 10.21 1.81
CA PRO A 80 -20.78 9.10 2.50
C PRO A 80 -21.91 8.52 1.62
N ILE A 81 -21.92 7.19 1.46
CA ILE A 81 -22.99 6.47 0.76
C ILE A 81 -23.96 5.92 1.81
N LYS A 82 -25.24 6.33 1.75
CA LYS A 82 -26.28 5.95 2.72
C LYS A 82 -25.88 6.21 4.19
N GLN A 83 -25.25 7.37 4.44
CA GLN A 83 -24.77 7.79 5.78
C GLN A 83 -23.64 6.90 6.34
N ARG A 84 -22.99 6.06 5.52
CA ARG A 84 -21.85 5.23 5.89
C ARG A 84 -20.64 5.65 5.08
N LYS A 85 -19.45 5.73 5.72
CA LYS A 85 -18.22 6.21 5.08
C LYS A 85 -17.34 5.06 4.56
N ARG A 86 -17.35 3.88 5.18
CA ARG A 86 -16.38 2.81 4.93
C ARG A 86 -16.99 1.58 4.26
N VAL A 87 -18.04 1.01 4.84
CA VAL A 87 -18.61 -0.29 4.41
C VAL A 87 -19.09 -0.27 2.95
N PRO A 88 -19.80 0.75 2.43
CA PRO A 88 -20.22 0.76 1.03
C PRO A 88 -19.07 0.73 0.04
N TYR A 89 -17.97 1.41 0.37
CA TYR A 89 -16.75 1.41 -0.45
C TYR A 89 -16.04 0.05 -0.45
N LEU A 90 -16.05 -0.66 0.69
CA LEU A 90 -15.55 -2.04 0.76
C LEU A 90 -16.39 -3.00 -0.08
N ILE A 91 -17.70 -2.84 -0.11
CA ILE A 91 -18.59 -3.64 -0.97
C ILE A 91 -18.29 -3.41 -2.45
N ILE A 92 -18.20 -2.14 -2.87
CA ILE A 92 -17.85 -1.77 -4.25
C ILE A 92 -16.48 -2.32 -4.63
N SER A 93 -15.48 -2.10 -3.78
CA SER A 93 -14.10 -2.55 -4.03
C SER A 93 -13.98 -4.08 -4.08
N SER A 94 -14.75 -4.80 -3.24
CA SER A 94 -14.80 -6.26 -3.28
C SER A 94 -15.43 -6.77 -4.58
N GLY A 95 -16.49 -6.12 -5.06
CA GLY A 95 -17.09 -6.41 -6.36
C GLY A 95 -16.10 -6.16 -7.51
N LEU A 96 -15.45 -4.98 -7.54
CA LEU A 96 -14.43 -4.64 -8.54
C LEU A 96 -13.24 -5.61 -8.53
N SER A 97 -12.95 -6.26 -7.40
CA SER A 97 -11.92 -7.30 -7.33
C SER A 97 -12.43 -8.68 -7.73
N LEU A 98 -13.69 -9.02 -7.42
CA LEU A 98 -14.29 -10.33 -7.64
C LEU A 98 -14.60 -10.57 -9.12
N PHE A 99 -15.37 -9.66 -9.74
CA PHE A 99 -15.88 -9.86 -11.09
C PHE A 99 -14.78 -10.07 -12.13
N PRO A 100 -13.68 -9.29 -12.17
CA PRO A 100 -12.62 -9.53 -13.14
C PRO A 100 -12.01 -10.93 -13.05
N TRP A 101 -11.76 -11.45 -11.84
CA TRP A 101 -11.20 -12.80 -11.68
C TRP A 101 -12.17 -13.90 -12.15
N LEU A 102 -13.46 -13.75 -11.85
CA LEU A 102 -14.48 -14.67 -12.36
C LEU A 102 -14.59 -14.62 -13.89
N ILE A 103 -14.59 -13.42 -14.46
CA ILE A 103 -14.71 -13.22 -15.90
C ILE A 103 -13.49 -13.80 -16.63
N ILE A 104 -12.27 -13.54 -16.14
CA ILE A 104 -11.03 -14.12 -16.68
C ILE A 104 -11.05 -15.64 -16.56
N GLY A 105 -11.52 -16.19 -15.44
CA GLY A 105 -11.60 -17.64 -15.23
C GLY A 105 -12.61 -18.34 -16.13
N LEU A 106 -13.77 -17.72 -16.39
CA LEU A 106 -14.87 -18.33 -17.13
C LEU A 106 -14.81 -18.09 -18.64
N SER A 107 -14.24 -16.95 -19.08
CA SER A 107 -14.23 -16.56 -20.50
C SER A 107 -12.83 -16.73 -21.10
N GLU A 108 -12.70 -17.68 -22.03
CA GLU A 108 -11.46 -17.91 -22.78
C GLU A 108 -11.13 -16.72 -23.70
N HIS A 109 -12.14 -16.14 -24.36
CA HIS A 109 -11.96 -14.99 -25.23
C HIS A 109 -11.33 -13.79 -24.51
N LEU A 110 -11.80 -13.47 -23.30
CA LEU A 110 -11.24 -12.36 -22.50
C LEU A 110 -9.86 -12.70 -21.98
N ARG A 111 -9.59 -13.96 -21.66
CA ARG A 111 -8.29 -14.44 -21.20
C ARG A 111 -7.25 -14.47 -22.33
N SER A 112 -7.65 -14.68 -23.57
CA SER A 112 -6.75 -14.76 -24.74
C SER A 112 -6.39 -13.40 -25.33
N SER A 113 -7.22 -12.36 -25.11
CA SER A 113 -6.99 -11.01 -25.61
C SER A 113 -6.14 -10.21 -24.62
N SER A 114 -4.93 -9.78 -25.02
CA SER A 114 -4.01 -9.03 -24.14
C SER A 114 -4.62 -7.73 -23.62
N ASN A 115 -5.38 -7.01 -24.45
CA ASN A 115 -5.99 -5.74 -24.07
C ASN A 115 -7.13 -5.95 -23.06
N LEU A 116 -8.02 -6.91 -23.30
CA LEU A 116 -9.16 -7.21 -22.42
C LEU A 116 -8.68 -7.81 -21.09
N PHE A 117 -7.71 -8.69 -21.14
CA PHE A 117 -7.08 -9.26 -19.96
C PHE A 117 -6.44 -8.16 -19.10
N THR A 118 -5.67 -7.27 -19.70
CA THR A 118 -5.04 -6.14 -18.99
C THR A 118 -6.09 -5.21 -18.41
N LEU A 119 -7.18 -4.91 -19.13
CA LEU A 119 -8.28 -4.10 -18.62
C LEU A 119 -8.90 -4.75 -17.37
N MET A 120 -9.13 -6.07 -17.39
CA MET A 120 -9.64 -6.79 -16.22
C MET A 120 -8.66 -6.72 -15.04
N LEU A 121 -7.34 -6.84 -15.29
CA LEU A 121 -6.32 -6.67 -14.27
C LEU A 121 -6.28 -5.24 -13.69
N ILE A 122 -6.47 -4.22 -14.51
CA ILE A 122 -6.58 -2.82 -14.06
C ILE A 122 -7.80 -2.66 -13.14
N VAL A 123 -8.97 -3.14 -13.55
CA VAL A 123 -10.21 -3.06 -12.76
C VAL A 123 -10.06 -3.81 -11.42
N GLN A 124 -9.47 -5.00 -11.44
CA GLN A 124 -9.18 -5.77 -10.24
C GLN A 124 -8.22 -5.02 -9.29
N ASN A 125 -7.16 -4.41 -9.84
CA ASN A 125 -6.21 -3.63 -9.03
C ASN A 125 -6.85 -2.34 -8.50
N LEU A 126 -7.75 -1.71 -9.25
CA LEU A 126 -8.54 -0.58 -8.78
C LEU A 126 -9.37 -0.96 -7.54
N GLY A 127 -10.10 -2.09 -7.60
CA GLY A 127 -10.84 -2.60 -6.45
C GLY A 127 -9.92 -2.90 -5.27
N SER A 128 -8.79 -3.57 -5.51
CA SER A 128 -7.84 -3.92 -4.46
C SER A 128 -7.19 -2.69 -3.81
N ALA A 129 -6.77 -1.69 -4.60
CA ALA A 129 -6.18 -0.45 -4.10
C ALA A 129 -7.18 0.38 -3.29
N MET A 130 -8.44 0.44 -3.74
CA MET A 130 -9.52 1.12 -3.02
C MET A 130 -9.84 0.43 -1.70
N ALA A 131 -9.93 -0.92 -1.68
CA ALA A 131 -10.12 -1.67 -0.44
C ALA A 131 -8.98 -1.43 0.56
N ASP A 132 -7.74 -1.37 0.06
CA ASP A 132 -6.56 -1.13 0.87
C ASP A 132 -6.63 0.21 1.60
N VAL A 133 -6.94 1.29 0.89
CA VAL A 133 -7.07 2.64 1.47
C VAL A 133 -8.19 2.71 2.50
N VAL A 134 -9.35 2.13 2.20
CA VAL A 134 -10.51 2.16 3.12
C VAL A 134 -10.20 1.40 4.41
N ILE A 135 -9.56 0.25 4.32
CA ILE A 135 -9.20 -0.55 5.50
C ILE A 135 -8.08 0.15 6.29
N ASP A 136 -7.08 0.76 5.62
CA ASP A 136 -6.03 1.53 6.31
C ASP A 136 -6.63 2.71 7.08
N ALA A 137 -7.63 3.38 6.52
CA ALA A 137 -8.36 4.45 7.23
C ALA A 137 -9.14 3.91 8.45
N MET A 138 -9.77 2.74 8.34
CA MET A 138 -10.45 2.08 9.48
C MET A 138 -9.45 1.69 10.57
N ILE A 139 -8.26 1.21 10.20
CA ILE A 139 -7.17 0.90 11.12
C ILE A 139 -6.71 2.16 11.84
N ALA A 140 -6.46 3.25 11.11
CA ALA A 140 -6.04 4.53 11.70
C ALA A 140 -7.08 5.08 12.69
N GLU A 141 -8.37 4.96 12.38
CA GLU A 141 -9.47 5.32 13.29
C GLU A 141 -9.47 4.46 14.56
N ALA A 142 -9.24 3.15 14.43
CA ALA A 142 -9.21 2.22 15.56
C ALA A 142 -7.97 2.44 16.45
N VAL A 143 -6.78 2.65 15.86
CA VAL A 143 -5.54 2.98 16.60
C VAL A 143 -5.71 4.29 17.38
N ARG A 144 -6.35 5.30 16.80
CA ARG A 144 -6.60 6.58 17.46
C ARG A 144 -7.48 6.41 18.70
N SER A 145 -8.42 5.47 18.69
CA SER A 145 -9.29 5.16 19.83
C SER A 145 -8.61 4.30 20.91
N ALA A 146 -7.65 3.46 20.54
CA ALA A 146 -6.97 2.52 21.44
C ALA A 146 -5.66 3.06 22.06
N GLY A 147 -5.08 4.14 21.51
CA GLY A 147 -3.82 4.74 21.96
C GLY A 147 -2.64 4.45 21.02
N SER A 148 -1.72 5.41 20.92
CA SER A 148 -0.59 5.37 19.98
C SER A 148 0.44 4.28 20.26
N GLU A 149 0.46 3.70 21.46
CA GLU A 149 1.40 2.64 21.84
C GLU A 149 1.21 1.34 21.00
N PHE A 150 -0.01 1.09 20.53
CA PHE A 150 -0.35 -0.11 19.74
C PHE A 150 -0.05 0.01 18.24
N ALA A 151 0.28 1.20 17.74
CA ALA A 151 0.48 1.43 16.30
C ALA A 151 1.64 0.60 15.72
N GLY A 152 2.75 0.49 16.46
CA GLY A 152 3.93 -0.30 16.04
C GLY A 152 3.67 -1.81 16.01
N ASP A 153 2.97 -2.31 17.02
CA ASP A 153 2.64 -3.74 17.13
C ASP A 153 1.66 -4.14 16.02
N LEU A 154 0.67 -3.30 15.74
CA LEU A 154 -0.29 -3.52 14.68
C LEU A 154 0.36 -3.54 13.29
N GLN A 155 1.31 -2.63 13.03
CA GLN A 155 2.08 -2.61 11.79
C GLN A 155 2.90 -3.90 11.61
N SER A 156 3.60 -4.35 12.66
CA SER A 156 4.38 -5.59 12.64
C SER A 156 3.51 -6.81 12.39
N LEU A 157 2.34 -6.86 13.02
CA LEU A 157 1.37 -7.93 12.85
C LEU A 157 0.79 -7.97 11.43
N SER A 158 0.54 -6.80 10.84
CA SER A 158 0.07 -6.65 9.46
C SER A 158 1.09 -7.23 8.47
N TRP A 159 2.37 -6.90 8.61
CA TRP A 159 3.44 -7.42 7.77
C TRP A 159 3.65 -8.92 7.94
N SER A 160 3.55 -9.43 9.18
CA SER A 160 3.62 -10.87 9.45
C SER A 160 2.47 -11.62 8.80
N SER A 161 1.25 -11.11 8.90
CA SER A 161 0.07 -11.70 8.23
C SER A 161 0.21 -11.69 6.71
N MET A 162 0.77 -10.63 6.14
CA MET A 162 1.05 -10.54 4.69
C MET A 162 2.09 -11.58 4.28
N ALA A 163 3.17 -11.76 5.03
CA ALA A 163 4.20 -12.73 4.73
C ALA A 163 3.68 -14.17 4.80
N VAL A 164 2.86 -14.48 5.81
CA VAL A 164 2.18 -15.79 5.92
C VAL A 164 1.30 -16.04 4.69
N GLY A 165 0.49 -15.04 4.29
CA GLY A 165 -0.31 -15.12 3.06
C GLY A 165 0.56 -15.32 1.81
N GLY A 166 1.70 -14.66 1.73
CA GLY A 166 2.66 -14.78 0.64
C GLY A 166 3.28 -16.18 0.54
N ILE A 167 3.65 -16.76 1.67
CA ILE A 167 4.17 -18.13 1.75
C ILE A 167 3.14 -19.13 1.23
N PHE A 168 1.92 -19.13 1.78
CA PHE A 168 0.86 -20.04 1.34
C PHE A 168 0.47 -19.78 -0.12
N GLY A 169 0.35 -18.52 -0.53
CA GLY A 169 0.03 -18.16 -1.91
C GLY A 169 1.08 -18.64 -2.92
N SER A 170 2.36 -18.54 -2.58
CA SER A 170 3.45 -18.97 -3.46
C SER A 170 3.57 -20.49 -3.54
N LEU A 171 3.43 -21.20 -2.42
CA LEU A 171 3.41 -22.67 -2.40
C LEU A 171 2.26 -23.23 -3.21
N LEU A 172 1.04 -22.76 -2.92
CA LEU A 172 -0.16 -23.22 -3.62
C LEU A 172 -0.17 -22.77 -5.08
N GLY A 173 0.38 -21.60 -5.41
CA GLY A 173 0.49 -21.11 -6.78
C GLY A 173 1.41 -21.95 -7.64
N GLY A 174 2.60 -22.31 -7.14
CA GLY A 174 3.51 -23.23 -7.82
C GLY A 174 2.90 -24.62 -8.03
N TYR A 175 2.29 -25.18 -6.98
CA TYR A 175 1.60 -26.48 -7.06
C TYR A 175 0.40 -26.45 -8.01
N ALA A 176 -0.43 -25.40 -7.94
CA ALA A 176 -1.61 -25.27 -8.79
C ALA A 176 -1.25 -25.16 -10.28
N LEU A 177 -0.20 -24.42 -10.63
CA LEU A 177 0.26 -24.30 -12.01
C LEU A 177 0.76 -25.64 -12.60
N SER A 178 1.30 -26.51 -11.76
CA SER A 178 1.77 -27.84 -12.20
C SER A 178 0.64 -28.86 -12.33
N ASN A 179 -0.52 -28.64 -11.65
CA ASN A 179 -1.56 -29.68 -11.53
C ASN A 179 -2.95 -29.24 -11.99
N LEU A 180 -3.19 -27.94 -12.16
CA LEU A 180 -4.51 -27.39 -12.52
C LEU A 180 -4.44 -26.57 -13.81
N PRO A 181 -5.51 -26.53 -14.60
CA PRO A 181 -5.60 -25.62 -15.72
C PRO A 181 -5.64 -24.16 -15.20
N ILE A 182 -5.02 -23.25 -15.93
CA ILE A 182 -4.80 -21.86 -15.49
C ILE A 182 -6.10 -21.10 -15.20
N ASN A 183 -7.19 -21.42 -15.90
CA ASN A 183 -8.51 -20.82 -15.65
C ASN A 183 -9.08 -21.22 -14.28
N ALA A 184 -8.83 -22.44 -13.80
CA ALA A 184 -9.24 -22.86 -12.46
C ALA A 184 -8.55 -22.06 -11.37
N ILE A 185 -7.30 -21.65 -11.58
CA ILE A 185 -6.54 -20.82 -10.61
C ILE A 185 -7.23 -19.47 -10.40
N TYR A 186 -7.72 -18.82 -11.47
CA TYR A 186 -8.46 -17.57 -11.39
C TYR A 186 -9.79 -17.73 -10.65
N ILE A 187 -10.53 -18.82 -10.91
CA ILE A 187 -11.78 -19.12 -10.23
C ILE A 187 -11.55 -19.38 -8.75
N ILE A 188 -10.56 -20.20 -8.38
CA ILE A 188 -10.21 -20.48 -6.99
C ILE A 188 -9.83 -19.19 -6.25
N PHE A 189 -9.02 -18.33 -6.88
CA PHE A 189 -8.62 -17.06 -6.27
C PHE A 189 -9.81 -16.12 -6.06
N SER A 190 -10.85 -16.19 -6.90
CA SER A 190 -12.05 -15.36 -6.75
C SER A 190 -12.81 -15.61 -5.44
N ALA A 191 -12.60 -16.77 -4.80
CA ALA A 191 -13.17 -17.07 -3.50
C ALA A 191 -12.74 -16.06 -2.41
N LEU A 192 -11.53 -15.49 -2.48
CA LEU A 192 -11.06 -14.50 -1.51
C LEU A 192 -11.81 -13.17 -1.58
N PRO A 193 -11.94 -12.50 -2.75
CA PRO A 193 -12.79 -11.32 -2.86
C PRO A 193 -14.26 -11.61 -2.53
N LEU A 194 -14.76 -12.81 -2.85
CA LEU A 194 -16.11 -13.25 -2.49
C LEU A 194 -16.27 -13.32 -0.96
N PHE A 195 -15.33 -13.97 -0.28
CA PHE A 195 -15.31 -14.01 1.18
C PHE A 195 -15.27 -12.61 1.79
N GLN A 196 -14.44 -11.71 1.24
CA GLN A 196 -14.42 -10.30 1.66
C GLN A 196 -15.77 -9.62 1.46
N LEU A 197 -16.43 -9.85 0.31
CA LEU A 197 -17.74 -9.28 0.02
C LEU A 197 -18.80 -9.76 1.03
N VAL A 198 -18.82 -11.06 1.32
CA VAL A 198 -19.73 -11.67 2.30
C VAL A 198 -19.48 -11.09 3.71
N THR A 199 -18.23 -10.99 4.13
CA THR A 199 -17.90 -10.41 5.44
C THR A 199 -18.32 -8.95 5.56
N CYS A 200 -18.24 -8.15 4.47
CA CYS A 200 -18.70 -6.75 4.47
C CYS A 200 -20.21 -6.60 4.74
N VAL A 201 -21.03 -7.61 4.39
CA VAL A 201 -22.48 -7.57 4.64
C VAL A 201 -22.79 -7.65 6.14
N PHE A 202 -21.95 -8.38 6.91
CA PHE A 202 -22.12 -8.55 8.35
C PHE A 202 -21.51 -7.41 9.18
N VAL A 203 -20.80 -6.47 8.56
CA VAL A 203 -20.17 -5.33 9.24
C VAL A 203 -21.21 -4.29 9.60
N LYS A 204 -21.38 -4.03 10.90
CA LYS A 204 -22.15 -2.89 11.42
C LYS A 204 -21.20 -1.69 11.59
N GLU A 205 -21.34 -0.69 10.75
CA GLU A 205 -20.67 0.60 10.94
C GLU A 205 -21.52 1.45 11.91
N SER A 206 -20.90 1.94 13.01
CA SER A 206 -21.58 2.81 13.96
C SER A 206 -21.79 4.19 13.34
N SER A 207 -23.03 4.68 13.31
CA SER A 207 -23.37 6.01 12.77
C SER A 207 -22.95 7.18 13.68
N LYS A 208 -22.36 6.92 14.83
CA LYS A 208 -21.99 7.95 15.83
C LYS A 208 -20.84 8.90 15.39
N GLY A 209 -20.09 8.58 14.34
CA GLY A 209 -18.99 9.41 13.85
C GLY A 209 -19.38 10.59 12.95
N PHE A 210 -20.65 10.70 12.53
CA PHE A 210 -21.07 11.76 11.60
C PHE A 210 -21.38 13.08 12.33
N ASP A 211 -21.98 13.02 13.53
CA ASP A 211 -22.37 14.23 14.27
C ASP A 211 -21.19 14.92 14.96
N SER A 212 -20.19 14.17 15.46
CA SER A 212 -19.05 14.76 16.18
C SER A 212 -18.06 15.51 15.28
N THR A 213 -18.02 15.21 13.99
CA THR A 213 -17.09 15.91 13.06
C THR A 213 -17.65 17.25 12.60
N ILE A 214 -18.99 17.39 12.58
CA ILE A 214 -19.67 18.65 12.24
C ILE A 214 -19.61 19.61 13.41
N ASP A 215 -19.78 19.11 14.64
CA ASP A 215 -19.74 19.93 15.85
C ASP A 215 -18.33 20.45 16.15
N ASN A 216 -17.26 19.66 15.91
CA ASN A 216 -15.88 20.12 16.10
C ASN A 216 -15.45 21.12 15.01
N ALA A 217 -15.87 20.96 13.76
CA ALA A 217 -15.59 21.93 12.69
C ALA A 217 -16.34 23.25 12.89
N ALA A 218 -17.52 23.23 13.55
CA ALA A 218 -18.26 24.44 13.89
C ALA A 218 -17.68 25.16 15.12
N HIS A 219 -17.05 24.44 16.05
CA HIS A 219 -16.40 25.03 17.23
C HIS A 219 -15.07 25.68 16.89
N ASP A 220 -14.23 25.06 16.03
CA ASP A 220 -12.95 25.63 15.60
C ASP A 220 -13.13 26.93 14.78
N HIS A 221 -14.23 27.09 14.04
CA HIS A 221 -14.53 28.35 13.35
C HIS A 221 -15.17 29.42 14.23
N ALA A 222 -15.67 29.08 15.42
CA ALA A 222 -16.21 30.04 16.37
C ALA A 222 -15.12 30.63 17.28
N ASP A 223 -14.06 29.89 17.57
CA ASP A 223 -12.95 30.37 18.39
C ASP A 223 -11.99 31.31 17.63
N ASP A 224 -11.80 31.12 16.31
CA ASP A 224 -10.97 31.99 15.48
C ASP A 224 -11.59 33.40 15.27
N GLN A 225 -12.90 33.57 15.41
CA GLN A 225 -13.54 34.88 15.31
C GLN A 225 -13.53 35.67 16.61
N ASN A 226 -13.21 35.07 17.76
CA ASN A 226 -13.14 35.74 19.06
C ASN A 226 -11.73 36.18 19.45
N ILE A 227 -10.69 35.86 18.72
CA ILE A 227 -9.31 36.25 19.02
C ILE A 227 -8.97 37.63 18.46
N ASP A 228 -9.64 38.09 17.40
CA ASP A 228 -9.37 39.43 16.81
C ASP A 228 -10.05 40.62 17.51
N SER A 229 -10.88 40.39 18.54
CA SER A 229 -11.55 41.47 19.28
C SER A 229 -11.01 41.73 20.70
N ALA A 230 -9.98 41.00 21.15
CA ALA A 230 -9.49 41.06 22.53
C ALA A 230 -8.17 41.85 22.73
N PHE A 231 -7.68 42.58 21.74
CA PHE A 231 -6.46 43.41 21.87
C PHE A 231 -6.77 44.91 21.82
N ALA A 232 -7.62 45.39 22.74
CA ALA A 232 -7.65 46.83 23.10
C ALA A 232 -8.26 46.98 24.48
N GLY A 233 -7.42 47.29 25.51
CA GLY A 233 -7.92 47.76 26.79
C GLY A 233 -7.12 47.25 27.99
N GLN A 234 -6.28 48.14 28.48
CA GLN A 234 -5.48 48.10 29.72
C GLN A 234 -6.30 47.87 31.01
N GLY A 235 -5.67 47.19 31.98
CA GLY A 235 -5.73 47.69 33.35
C GLY A 235 -6.17 46.73 34.43
N SER A 236 -5.21 46.35 35.27
CA SER A 236 -5.25 46.15 36.73
C SER A 236 -6.29 45.28 37.41
N GLY A 237 -5.83 44.24 38.09
CA GLY A 237 -6.13 44.05 39.51
C GLY A 237 -7.25 43.06 39.90
N GLU A 238 -6.82 42.09 40.72
CA GLU A 238 -7.56 41.47 41.82
C GLU A 238 -8.44 40.20 41.59
N SER A 239 -7.98 39.22 42.29
CA SER A 239 -8.60 38.03 42.88
C SER A 239 -10.11 38.17 43.24
N PHE A 240 -10.90 37.14 42.95
CA PHE A 240 -11.86 36.54 43.94
C PHE A 240 -12.57 35.28 43.43
N LYS A 241 -12.56 34.28 44.29
CA LYS A 241 -13.33 33.10 44.62
C LYS A 241 -14.69 32.77 43.95
N TYR A 242 -14.82 31.47 43.66
CA TYR A 242 -16.00 30.58 43.78
C TYR A 242 -17.33 31.18 44.26
N VAL A 243 -18.40 30.94 43.55
CA VAL A 243 -19.67 30.44 44.13
C VAL A 243 -20.54 29.74 43.06
N SER A 244 -20.93 28.51 43.38
CA SER A 244 -21.96 27.71 42.76
C SER A 244 -23.35 28.25 43.08
N THR A 245 -24.25 28.34 42.09
CA THR A 245 -25.70 28.24 42.37
C THR A 245 -26.49 27.67 41.21
N ARG A 246 -27.09 26.56 41.53
CA ARG A 246 -28.17 25.82 40.86
C ARG A 246 -29.46 26.64 40.93
N ARG A 247 -30.18 26.84 39.81
CA ARG A 247 -31.65 27.05 39.90
C ARG A 247 -32.41 26.55 38.64
N ARG A 248 -33.45 25.81 38.98
CA ARG A 248 -34.48 25.13 38.16
C ARG A 248 -35.60 26.05 37.68
N LYS A 249 -36.35 25.50 36.68
CA LYS A 249 -37.74 25.79 36.24
C LYS A 249 -37.85 26.83 35.09
N GLY A 250 -38.66 26.58 34.08
CA GLY A 250 -39.92 25.90 33.96
C GLY A 250 -40.39 25.82 32.50
N ALA A 251 -41.36 24.95 32.34
CA ALA A 251 -42.02 24.52 31.14
C ALA A 251 -42.91 25.57 30.44
N ARG A 252 -43.24 25.27 29.17
CA ARG A 252 -44.45 25.60 28.41
C ARG A 252 -44.22 26.43 27.14
N LYS A 253 -44.30 25.78 25.97
CA LYS A 253 -45.45 25.98 25.03
C LYS A 253 -45.31 25.09 23.80
N LYS A 254 -46.30 24.24 23.64
CA LYS A 254 -46.64 23.43 22.49
C LYS A 254 -47.48 24.29 21.50
N ASN A 255 -47.35 23.96 20.20
CA ASN A 255 -48.17 24.32 19.06
C ASN A 255 -47.83 25.59 18.26
N LYS A 256 -47.22 25.35 17.09
CA LYS A 256 -47.72 25.72 15.76
C LYS A 256 -46.60 25.54 14.71
N ARG A 257 -46.77 24.58 13.81
CA ARG A 257 -46.57 24.77 12.38
C ARG A 257 -46.34 23.45 11.65
N ARG A 258 -47.43 22.89 11.25
CA ARG A 258 -47.51 22.14 9.99
C ARG A 258 -47.90 23.20 8.94
N THR A 259 -47.00 23.52 8.03
CA THR A 259 -47.12 24.08 6.69
C THR A 259 -45.89 24.93 6.38
N LEU A 260 -44.84 24.26 5.82
CA LEU A 260 -43.77 24.87 5.01
C LEU A 260 -42.73 23.78 4.66
N SER A 261 -43.19 22.62 4.15
CA SER A 261 -42.33 21.48 3.89
C SER A 261 -42.04 21.23 2.40
N LYS A 262 -42.23 22.18 1.52
CA LYS A 262 -41.98 21.96 0.08
C LYS A 262 -41.05 22.99 -0.61
N ARG A 263 -40.41 23.88 0.15
CA ARG A 263 -39.49 24.88 -0.44
C ARG A 263 -37.99 24.73 0.04
N SER A 264 -37.66 23.74 0.90
CA SER A 264 -36.34 23.58 1.45
C SER A 264 -35.47 22.53 0.75
N GLU A 265 -36.01 21.62 -0.05
CA GLU A 265 -35.25 20.55 -0.67
C GLU A 265 -34.27 21.02 -1.78
N GLY A 266 -34.56 22.11 -2.47
CA GLY A 266 -33.70 22.68 -3.51
C GLY A 266 -32.49 23.44 -2.94
N HIS A 267 -32.69 24.17 -1.81
CA HIS A 267 -31.64 24.92 -1.14
C HIS A 267 -30.69 24.03 -0.33
N GLU A 268 -31.20 22.94 0.21
CA GLU A 268 -30.40 21.98 1.00
C GLU A 268 -29.43 21.15 0.14
N LYS A 269 -29.83 20.78 -1.08
CA LYS A 269 -28.99 20.12 -2.06
C LYS A 269 -27.87 21.02 -2.58
N HIS A 270 -28.13 22.29 -2.79
CA HIS A 270 -27.12 23.26 -3.27
C HIS A 270 -26.14 23.61 -2.17
N ASN A 271 -26.56 23.74 -0.91
CA ASN A 271 -25.68 23.98 0.23
C ASN A 271 -24.77 22.75 0.55
N LYS A 272 -25.31 21.53 0.40
CA LYS A 272 -24.50 20.30 0.58
C LYS A 272 -23.42 20.15 -0.48
N SER A 273 -23.68 20.51 -1.74
CA SER A 273 -22.70 20.44 -2.82
C SER A 273 -21.60 21.49 -2.68
N VAL A 274 -21.93 22.70 -2.24
CA VAL A 274 -20.97 23.79 -1.98
C VAL A 274 -20.07 23.44 -0.79
N ASN A 275 -20.64 22.87 0.29
CA ASN A 275 -19.86 22.42 1.44
C ASN A 275 -18.92 21.24 1.09
N LEU A 276 -19.33 20.32 0.23
CA LEU A 276 -18.51 19.19 -0.22
C LEU A 276 -17.29 19.68 -1.03
N TYR A 277 -17.54 20.57 -2.01
CA TYR A 277 -16.45 21.13 -2.82
C TYR A 277 -15.44 21.92 -2.00
N SER A 278 -15.91 22.73 -1.05
CA SER A 278 -15.04 23.50 -0.13
C SER A 278 -14.19 22.57 0.76
N SER A 279 -14.77 21.50 1.29
CA SER A 279 -14.06 20.50 2.10
C SER A 279 -13.00 19.75 1.30
N LEU A 280 -13.34 19.32 0.07
CA LEU A 280 -12.40 18.68 -0.84
C LEU A 280 -11.24 19.61 -1.19
N LYS A 281 -11.52 20.87 -1.51
CA LYS A 281 -10.53 21.89 -1.84
C LYS A 281 -9.62 22.17 -0.65
N SER A 282 -10.18 22.30 0.56
CA SER A 282 -9.43 22.54 1.79
C SER A 282 -8.51 21.36 2.09
N ALA A 283 -8.99 20.13 2.04
CA ALA A 283 -8.19 18.93 2.25
C ALA A 283 -7.02 18.84 1.24
N PHE A 284 -7.31 19.12 -0.04
CA PHE A 284 -6.28 19.12 -1.08
C PHE A 284 -5.22 20.22 -0.87
N ILE A 285 -5.63 21.44 -0.50
CA ILE A 285 -4.72 22.55 -0.22
C ILE A 285 -3.84 22.21 1.00
N SER A 286 -4.44 21.67 2.07
CA SER A 286 -3.69 21.27 3.28
C SER A 286 -2.67 20.18 2.95
N LEU A 287 -3.04 19.19 2.15
CA LEU A 287 -2.16 18.13 1.68
C LEU A 287 -0.98 18.70 0.86
N CYS A 288 -1.27 19.59 -0.09
CA CYS A 288 -0.23 20.24 -0.91
C CYS A 288 0.70 21.11 -0.06
N THR A 289 0.16 21.81 0.94
CA THR A 289 0.95 22.67 1.82
C THR A 289 1.86 21.85 2.73
N ALA A 290 1.35 20.77 3.31
CA ALA A 290 2.15 19.84 4.11
C ALA A 290 3.27 19.20 3.26
N PHE A 291 2.95 18.74 2.06
CA PHE A 291 3.92 18.11 1.17
C PHE A 291 5.04 19.04 0.69
N LYS A 292 4.77 20.36 0.56
CA LYS A 292 5.78 21.35 0.17
C LYS A 292 6.83 21.64 1.27
N GLN A 293 6.61 21.19 2.51
CA GLN A 293 7.60 21.35 3.56
C GLN A 293 8.90 20.61 3.23
N PRO A 294 10.08 21.26 3.31
CA PRO A 294 11.35 20.63 2.96
C PRO A 294 11.67 19.37 3.74
N ALA A 295 11.18 19.28 4.99
CA ALA A 295 11.32 18.11 5.85
C ALA A 295 10.64 16.87 5.28
N ILE A 296 9.55 17.05 4.52
CA ILE A 296 8.77 15.98 3.87
C ILE A 296 9.26 15.79 2.43
N LEU A 297 9.36 16.89 1.68
CA LEU A 297 9.64 16.85 0.24
C LEU A 297 11.00 16.20 -0.08
N ARG A 298 12.05 16.55 0.67
CA ARG A 298 13.42 16.04 0.39
C ARG A 298 13.53 14.52 0.55
N PRO A 299 13.13 13.90 1.69
CA PRO A 299 13.14 12.44 1.80
C PRO A 299 12.24 11.76 0.78
N MET A 300 11.04 12.30 0.52
CA MET A 300 10.13 11.72 -0.46
C MET A 300 10.70 11.78 -1.89
N ALA A 301 11.38 12.87 -2.25
CA ALA A 301 12.09 12.98 -3.53
C ALA A 301 13.19 11.92 -3.64
N TRP A 302 13.93 11.66 -2.56
CA TRP A 302 14.93 10.60 -2.56
C TRP A 302 14.30 9.20 -2.77
N PHE A 303 13.23 8.87 -2.05
CA PHE A 303 12.53 7.60 -2.22
C PHE A 303 11.93 7.47 -3.63
N PHE A 304 11.42 8.56 -4.21
CA PHE A 304 10.95 8.58 -5.58
C PHE A 304 12.08 8.26 -6.56
N ILE A 305 13.22 8.93 -6.47
CA ILE A 305 14.39 8.70 -7.31
C ILE A 305 14.90 7.27 -7.13
N SER A 306 14.95 6.76 -5.90
CA SER A 306 15.50 5.43 -5.58
C SER A 306 14.77 4.26 -6.24
N ASN A 307 13.51 4.44 -6.63
CA ASN A 307 12.75 3.43 -7.35
C ASN A 307 12.59 3.77 -8.85
N SER A 308 12.33 5.05 -9.18
CA SER A 308 12.10 5.45 -10.58
C SER A 308 13.36 5.42 -11.43
N ALA A 309 14.54 5.63 -10.85
CA ALA A 309 15.82 5.61 -11.58
C ALA A 309 16.32 4.19 -11.90
N VAL A 310 15.75 3.17 -11.27
CA VAL A 310 16.15 1.76 -11.46
C VAL A 310 15.24 1.10 -12.49
N PRO A 311 15.72 0.79 -13.70
CA PRO A 311 14.94 0.02 -14.68
C PRO A 311 14.69 -1.38 -14.12
N ASN A 312 13.47 -1.68 -13.76
CA ASN A 312 13.10 -2.99 -13.22
C ASN A 312 12.90 -3.98 -14.38
N ILE A 313 13.74 -4.98 -14.50
CA ILE A 313 13.66 -6.02 -15.54
C ILE A 313 13.28 -7.41 -14.96
N SER A 314 12.57 -7.45 -13.83
CA SER A 314 12.20 -8.70 -13.16
C SER A 314 11.34 -9.63 -14.03
N THR A 315 10.47 -9.09 -14.89
CA THR A 315 9.69 -9.90 -15.84
C THR A 315 10.61 -10.55 -16.87
N VAL A 316 11.63 -9.84 -17.36
CA VAL A 316 12.62 -10.39 -18.29
C VAL A 316 13.39 -11.53 -17.63
N MET A 317 13.82 -11.34 -16.39
CA MET A 317 14.50 -12.38 -15.61
C MET A 317 13.61 -13.61 -15.41
N PHE A 318 12.30 -13.43 -15.19
CA PHE A 318 11.35 -14.55 -15.14
C PHE A 318 11.31 -15.33 -16.45
N TYR A 319 11.29 -14.64 -17.61
CA TYR A 319 11.37 -15.30 -18.92
C TYR A 319 12.70 -16.04 -19.09
N TYR A 320 13.83 -15.42 -18.75
CA TYR A 320 15.13 -16.06 -18.81
C TYR A 320 15.20 -17.33 -17.93
N GLN A 321 14.67 -17.26 -16.70
CA GLN A 321 14.64 -18.40 -15.78
C GLN A 321 13.80 -19.55 -16.30
N THR A 322 12.71 -19.29 -17.03
CA THR A 322 11.82 -20.33 -17.55
C THR A 322 12.24 -20.83 -18.92
N GLU A 323 12.73 -19.97 -19.82
CA GLU A 323 13.06 -20.35 -21.21
C GLU A 323 14.52 -20.84 -21.37
N VAL A 324 15.47 -20.25 -20.65
CA VAL A 324 16.90 -20.58 -20.78
C VAL A 324 17.37 -21.52 -19.68
N LEU A 325 16.97 -21.25 -18.43
CA LEU A 325 17.35 -22.09 -17.30
C LEU A 325 16.40 -23.29 -17.09
N HIS A 326 15.28 -23.33 -17.81
CA HIS A 326 14.26 -24.36 -17.74
C HIS A 326 13.80 -24.67 -16.29
N LEU A 327 13.66 -23.62 -15.47
CA LEU A 327 13.20 -23.77 -14.10
C LEU A 327 11.69 -23.97 -14.04
N GLU A 328 11.27 -25.02 -13.34
CA GLU A 328 9.86 -25.37 -13.18
C GLU A 328 9.10 -24.34 -12.33
N ALA A 329 7.78 -24.21 -12.56
CA ALA A 329 6.90 -23.34 -11.78
C ALA A 329 6.91 -23.68 -10.28
N SER A 330 7.01 -24.97 -9.94
CA SER A 330 7.13 -25.48 -8.57
C SER A 330 8.38 -24.95 -7.87
N PHE A 331 9.52 -24.91 -8.55
CA PHE A 331 10.77 -24.37 -8.05
C PHE A 331 10.69 -22.85 -7.85
N LEU A 332 10.14 -22.12 -8.83
CA LEU A 332 9.96 -20.67 -8.73
C LEU A 332 8.98 -20.31 -7.61
N GLY A 333 7.94 -21.13 -7.39
CA GLY A 333 7.07 -21.00 -6.22
C GLY A 333 7.83 -21.15 -4.91
N THR A 334 8.69 -22.17 -4.80
CA THR A 334 9.54 -22.40 -3.63
C THR A 334 10.53 -21.27 -3.41
N ALA A 335 11.17 -20.77 -4.45
CA ALA A 335 12.08 -19.60 -4.37
C ALA A 335 11.33 -18.37 -3.83
N ARG A 336 10.10 -18.16 -4.25
CA ARG A 336 9.26 -17.07 -3.74
C ARG A 336 8.88 -17.25 -2.26
N VAL A 337 8.65 -18.48 -1.81
CA VAL A 337 8.44 -18.80 -0.38
C VAL A 337 9.66 -18.41 0.46
N ILE A 338 10.86 -18.76 0.00
CA ILE A 338 12.10 -18.37 0.67
C ILE A 338 12.25 -16.84 0.68
N GLY A 339 11.87 -16.17 -0.41
CA GLY A 339 11.80 -14.70 -0.45
C GLY A 339 10.91 -14.12 0.65
N TRP A 340 9.71 -14.67 0.88
CA TRP A 340 8.83 -14.22 1.96
C TRP A 340 9.44 -14.44 3.36
N PHE A 341 10.10 -15.57 3.60
CA PHE A 341 10.85 -15.80 4.84
C PHE A 341 11.99 -14.80 5.01
N SER A 342 12.72 -14.52 3.92
CA SER A 342 13.83 -13.56 3.92
C SER A 342 13.33 -12.13 4.17
N LEU A 343 12.17 -11.78 3.65
CA LEU A 343 11.49 -10.51 3.96
C LEU A 343 11.17 -10.39 5.46
N MET A 344 10.64 -11.45 6.08
CA MET A 344 10.40 -11.47 7.53
C MET A 344 11.71 -11.34 8.32
N LEU A 345 12.73 -12.05 7.90
CA LEU A 345 14.07 -11.98 8.51
C LEU A 345 14.67 -10.58 8.37
N GLY A 346 14.56 -9.96 7.19
CA GLY A 346 14.99 -8.58 6.93
C GLY A 346 14.27 -7.58 7.84
N THR A 347 12.95 -7.72 7.99
CA THR A 347 12.16 -6.91 8.92
C THR A 347 12.62 -7.09 10.37
N TYR A 348 12.87 -8.32 10.80
CA TYR A 348 13.39 -8.62 12.15
C TYR A 348 14.78 -8.01 12.38
N ILE A 349 15.71 -8.19 11.44
CA ILE A 349 17.07 -7.63 11.51
C ILE A 349 17.02 -6.12 11.59
N TYR A 350 16.18 -5.47 10.76
CA TYR A 350 15.99 -4.03 10.81
C TYR A 350 15.51 -3.56 12.18
N ASN A 351 14.45 -4.14 12.70
CA ASN A 351 13.86 -3.74 13.97
C ASN A 351 14.78 -4.00 15.17
N ARG A 352 15.60 -5.06 15.10
CA ARG A 352 16.48 -5.46 16.21
C ARG A 352 17.81 -4.70 16.23
N TYR A 353 18.39 -4.44 15.05
CA TYR A 353 19.77 -3.96 14.95
C TYR A 353 19.92 -2.62 14.21
N LEU A 354 19.12 -2.37 13.17
CA LEU A 354 19.35 -1.26 12.25
C LEU A 354 18.58 0.01 12.64
N LYS A 355 17.45 -0.08 13.32
CA LYS A 355 16.60 1.09 13.65
C LYS A 355 17.31 2.20 14.42
N HIS A 356 18.38 1.85 15.17
CA HIS A 356 19.20 2.82 15.93
C HIS A 356 20.33 3.47 15.12
N LYS A 357 20.55 3.01 13.89
CA LYS A 357 21.62 3.52 13.03
C LYS A 357 21.13 4.72 12.21
N LYS A 358 22.08 5.54 11.73
CA LYS A 358 21.76 6.68 10.85
C LYS A 358 21.11 6.20 9.57
N LEU A 359 19.99 6.82 9.23
CA LEU A 359 19.17 6.44 8.08
C LEU A 359 19.95 6.43 6.75
N ARG A 360 20.81 7.45 6.53
CA ARG A 360 21.68 7.52 5.34
C ARG A 360 22.55 6.27 5.17
N ASN A 361 23.13 5.78 6.25
CA ASN A 361 24.00 4.60 6.19
C ASN A 361 23.20 3.35 5.85
N ILE A 362 22.01 3.18 6.45
CA ILE A 362 21.13 2.04 6.15
C ILE A 362 20.76 2.03 4.67
N LEU A 363 20.32 3.17 4.13
CA LEU A 363 19.92 3.31 2.74
C LEU A 363 21.10 3.11 1.78
N MET A 364 22.29 3.63 2.12
CA MET A 364 23.51 3.42 1.35
C MET A 364 23.88 1.93 1.28
N PHE A 365 23.95 1.25 2.42
CA PHE A 365 24.28 -0.18 2.45
C PHE A 365 23.21 -1.05 1.80
N ALA A 366 21.92 -0.66 1.88
CA ALA A 366 20.86 -1.35 1.17
C ALA A 366 21.06 -1.26 -0.36
N HIS A 367 21.36 -0.07 -0.90
CA HIS A 367 21.63 0.08 -2.33
C HIS A 367 22.91 -0.63 -2.78
N LEU A 368 23.98 -0.62 -1.97
CA LEU A 368 25.19 -1.40 -2.26
C LEU A 368 24.89 -2.91 -2.25
N GLY A 369 24.09 -3.38 -1.29
CA GLY A 369 23.65 -4.78 -1.26
C GLY A 369 22.84 -5.17 -2.48
N LEU A 370 21.87 -4.34 -2.90
CA LEU A 370 21.09 -4.58 -4.12
C LEU A 370 21.96 -4.53 -5.39
N ALA A 371 22.98 -3.66 -5.42
CA ALA A 371 23.94 -3.64 -6.52
C ALA A 371 24.75 -4.95 -6.60
N ILE A 372 25.19 -5.50 -5.46
CA ILE A 372 25.86 -6.81 -5.40
C ILE A 372 24.93 -7.91 -5.93
N ILE A 373 23.65 -7.92 -5.55
CA ILE A 373 22.68 -8.88 -6.09
C ILE A 373 22.56 -8.75 -7.61
N THR A 374 22.49 -7.52 -8.14
CA THR A 374 22.45 -7.32 -9.59
C THR A 374 23.72 -7.84 -10.28
N VAL A 375 24.90 -7.72 -9.65
CA VAL A 375 26.13 -8.35 -10.14
C VAL A 375 26.00 -9.88 -10.16
N LEU A 376 25.40 -10.50 -9.14
CA LEU A 376 25.14 -11.95 -9.15
C LEU A 376 24.18 -12.34 -10.28
N ASP A 377 23.17 -11.53 -10.59
CA ASP A 377 22.30 -11.75 -11.74
C ASP A 377 23.08 -11.64 -13.08
N ILE A 378 24.03 -10.71 -13.19
CA ILE A 378 24.93 -10.62 -14.37
C ILE A 378 25.78 -11.88 -14.48
N LEU A 379 26.33 -12.39 -13.37
CA LEU A 379 27.10 -13.64 -13.36
C LEU A 379 26.23 -14.85 -13.74
N LEU A 380 24.96 -14.86 -13.33
CA LEU A 380 24.00 -15.89 -13.73
C LEU A 380 23.76 -15.87 -15.24
N VAL A 381 23.47 -14.70 -15.80
CA VAL A 381 23.18 -14.55 -17.23
C VAL A 381 24.40 -14.81 -18.10
N SER A 382 25.59 -14.36 -17.69
CA SER A 382 26.85 -14.65 -18.36
C SER A 382 27.36 -16.08 -18.22
N ARG A 383 26.64 -16.94 -17.45
CA ARG A 383 26.97 -18.35 -17.20
C ARG A 383 28.33 -18.58 -16.52
N LEU A 384 28.97 -17.53 -15.99
CA LEU A 384 30.30 -17.65 -15.36
C LEU A 384 30.30 -18.51 -14.09
N HIS A 385 29.20 -18.52 -13.34
CA HIS A 385 29.03 -19.31 -12.11
C HIS A 385 29.17 -20.82 -12.35
N ILE A 386 28.90 -21.33 -13.56
CA ILE A 386 29.02 -22.75 -13.93
C ILE A 386 30.49 -23.18 -13.87
N GLN A 387 31.43 -22.31 -14.24
CA GLN A 387 32.87 -22.61 -14.19
C GLN A 387 33.33 -22.88 -12.76
N TYR A 388 32.60 -22.37 -11.75
CA TYR A 388 32.85 -22.61 -10.34
C TYR A 388 32.02 -23.77 -9.77
N GLY A 389 31.31 -24.54 -10.60
CA GLY A 389 30.51 -25.69 -10.19
C GLY A 389 29.19 -25.30 -9.46
N ILE A 390 28.75 -24.04 -9.54
CA ILE A 390 27.52 -23.58 -8.91
C ILE A 390 26.34 -23.79 -9.86
N ALA A 391 25.32 -24.55 -9.45
CA ALA A 391 24.15 -24.78 -10.28
C ALA A 391 23.22 -23.53 -10.30
N ASP A 392 22.54 -23.31 -11.44
CA ASP A 392 21.59 -22.20 -11.68
C ASP A 392 20.57 -22.05 -10.54
N LYS A 393 20.02 -23.17 -10.06
CA LYS A 393 19.01 -23.21 -9.00
C LYS A 393 19.49 -22.52 -7.72
N TYR A 394 20.72 -22.69 -7.34
CA TYR A 394 21.29 -22.04 -6.13
C TYR A 394 21.46 -20.54 -6.33
N MET A 395 21.94 -20.11 -7.52
CA MET A 395 22.09 -18.69 -7.83
C MET A 395 20.75 -17.95 -7.76
N VAL A 396 19.71 -18.51 -8.40
CA VAL A 396 18.36 -17.93 -8.40
C VAL A 396 17.78 -17.88 -6.98
N LEU A 397 17.94 -18.95 -6.21
CA LEU A 397 17.41 -19.05 -4.85
C LEU A 397 18.05 -18.02 -3.91
N TRP A 398 19.38 -17.97 -3.87
CA TRP A 398 20.10 -17.04 -2.99
C TRP A 398 19.95 -15.59 -3.44
N GLY A 399 19.98 -15.31 -4.75
CA GLY A 399 19.75 -13.98 -5.30
C GLY A 399 18.39 -13.43 -4.89
N SER A 400 17.32 -14.21 -5.09
CA SER A 400 15.96 -13.80 -4.72
C SER A 400 15.82 -13.60 -3.20
N ALA A 401 16.32 -14.54 -2.39
CA ALA A 401 16.24 -14.47 -0.94
C ALA A 401 16.94 -13.24 -0.36
N LEU A 402 18.16 -12.96 -0.81
CA LEU A 402 18.95 -11.82 -0.34
C LEU A 402 18.34 -10.49 -0.80
N ALA A 403 17.83 -10.43 -2.05
CA ALA A 403 17.19 -9.24 -2.57
C ALA A 403 15.96 -8.84 -1.73
N ASP A 404 15.10 -9.79 -1.37
CA ASP A 404 13.91 -9.53 -0.57
C ASP A 404 14.26 -9.07 0.86
N ALA A 405 15.28 -9.67 1.50
CA ALA A 405 15.77 -9.24 2.81
C ALA A 405 16.34 -7.81 2.78
N ILE A 406 17.16 -7.49 1.77
CA ILE A 406 17.80 -6.17 1.64
C ILE A 406 16.79 -5.09 1.26
N ASN A 407 15.79 -5.41 0.44
CA ASN A 407 14.71 -4.48 0.12
C ASN A 407 13.95 -4.02 1.37
N GLN A 408 13.86 -4.85 2.42
CA GLN A 408 13.26 -4.43 3.69
C GLN A 408 14.07 -3.36 4.41
N PHE A 409 15.39 -3.33 4.24
CA PHE A 409 16.23 -2.26 4.82
C PHE A 409 15.97 -0.89 4.17
N LYS A 410 15.40 -0.85 2.98
CA LYS A 410 14.90 0.36 2.33
C LYS A 410 13.44 0.65 2.68
N MET A 411 12.60 -0.39 2.72
CA MET A 411 11.16 -0.24 2.92
C MET A 411 10.79 0.13 4.36
N MET A 412 11.43 -0.47 5.38
CA MET A 412 11.15 -0.18 6.78
C MET A 412 11.41 1.28 7.16
N PRO A 413 12.57 1.89 6.82
CA PRO A 413 12.79 3.32 7.04
C PRO A 413 11.76 4.21 6.35
N PHE A 414 11.35 3.87 5.13
CA PHE A 414 10.33 4.60 4.40
C PHE A 414 9.00 4.63 5.17
N LEU A 415 8.55 3.48 5.66
CA LEU A 415 7.29 3.38 6.40
C LEU A 415 7.32 4.14 7.73
N ILE A 416 8.42 3.99 8.49
CA ILE A 416 8.59 4.66 9.77
C ILE A 416 8.65 6.18 9.58
N LEU A 417 9.49 6.64 8.65
CA LEU A 417 9.63 8.06 8.34
C LEU A 417 8.31 8.65 7.81
N SER A 418 7.59 7.91 6.97
CA SER A 418 6.29 8.33 6.47
C SER A 418 5.28 8.51 7.60
N GLY A 419 5.27 7.59 8.58
CA GLY A 419 4.40 7.70 9.76
C GLY A 419 4.76 8.89 10.66
N GLN A 420 6.06 9.15 10.86
CA GLN A 420 6.55 10.25 11.72
C GLN A 420 6.38 11.64 11.10
N LEU A 421 6.44 11.75 9.77
CA LEU A 421 6.30 13.02 9.05
C LEU A 421 4.84 13.48 8.90
N CYS A 422 3.87 12.69 9.32
CA CYS A 422 2.46 13.01 9.18
C CYS A 422 1.98 13.93 10.32
N PRO A 423 1.57 15.20 10.03
CA PRO A 423 1.01 16.09 11.03
C PRO A 423 -0.34 15.58 11.57
N PRO A 424 -0.70 15.91 12.82
CA PRO A 424 -2.00 15.57 13.39
C PRO A 424 -3.17 16.07 12.53
N GLY A 425 -4.15 15.22 12.29
CA GLY A 425 -5.38 15.55 11.56
C GLY A 425 -5.39 15.21 10.08
N ILE A 426 -4.24 15.00 9.42
CA ILE A 426 -4.13 14.59 8.01
C ILE A 426 -3.28 13.34 7.81
N GLU A 427 -2.98 12.61 8.90
CA GLU A 427 -2.03 11.48 8.89
C GLU A 427 -2.38 10.43 7.84
N GLY A 428 -3.65 10.00 7.80
CA GLY A 428 -4.09 8.94 6.89
C GLY A 428 -3.97 9.34 5.42
N THR A 429 -4.36 10.57 5.08
CA THR A 429 -4.29 11.08 3.69
C THR A 429 -2.85 11.30 3.24
N LEU A 430 -2.00 11.86 4.12
CA LEU A 430 -0.59 12.11 3.81
C LEU A 430 0.20 10.78 3.70
N PHE A 431 -0.07 9.82 4.60
CA PHE A 431 0.51 8.48 4.50
C PHE A 431 0.09 7.79 3.20
N ALA A 432 -1.19 7.86 2.81
CA ALA A 432 -1.66 7.35 1.54
C ALA A 432 -0.96 8.02 0.34
N LEU A 433 -0.65 9.32 0.43
CA LEU A 433 0.14 10.03 -0.58
C LEU A 433 1.56 9.48 -0.67
N PHE A 434 2.24 9.27 0.46
CA PHE A 434 3.59 8.70 0.47
C PHE A 434 3.61 7.30 -0.16
N MET A 435 2.67 6.45 0.20
CA MET A 435 2.54 5.12 -0.41
C MET A 435 2.26 5.20 -1.91
N SER A 436 1.49 6.19 -2.36
CA SER A 436 1.22 6.41 -3.79
C SER A 436 2.45 6.88 -4.54
N ILE A 437 3.26 7.75 -3.96
CA ILE A 437 4.53 8.20 -4.53
C ILE A 437 5.49 7.01 -4.70
N ASN A 438 5.58 6.15 -3.67
CA ASN A 438 6.38 4.93 -3.74
C ASN A 438 5.88 3.96 -4.83
N ASN A 439 4.57 3.75 -4.93
CA ASN A 439 3.98 2.90 -5.97
C ASN A 439 4.18 3.50 -7.37
N LEU A 440 3.99 4.82 -7.52
CA LEU A 440 4.23 5.51 -8.80
C LEU A 440 5.67 5.40 -9.23
N SER A 441 6.63 5.64 -8.33
CA SER A 441 8.06 5.53 -8.64
C SER A 441 8.45 4.10 -9.05
N SER A 442 7.90 3.09 -8.38
CA SER A 442 8.10 1.68 -8.75
C SER A 442 7.49 1.33 -10.11
N THR A 443 6.29 1.86 -10.39
CA THR A 443 5.62 1.69 -11.70
C THR A 443 6.43 2.35 -12.82
N LEU A 444 6.99 3.54 -12.59
CA LEU A 444 7.87 4.22 -13.55
C LEU A 444 9.17 3.42 -13.78
N GLY A 445 9.79 2.90 -12.73
CA GLY A 445 10.95 2.00 -12.86
C GLY A 445 10.63 0.76 -13.69
N SER A 446 9.42 0.20 -13.55
CA SER A 446 8.96 -0.93 -14.35
C SER A 446 8.69 -0.56 -15.82
N PHE A 447 8.14 0.62 -16.11
CA PHE A 447 8.03 1.12 -17.48
C PHE A 447 9.39 1.38 -18.11
N LEU A 448 10.35 1.94 -17.35
CA LEU A 448 11.73 2.09 -17.83
C LEU A 448 12.37 0.73 -18.12
N GLY A 449 12.12 -0.28 -17.30
CA GLY A 449 12.55 -1.65 -17.56
C GLY A 449 11.97 -2.23 -18.84
N ALA A 450 10.68 -2.03 -19.10
CA ALA A 450 10.04 -2.44 -20.35
C ALA A 450 10.64 -1.72 -21.58
N ALA A 451 10.85 -0.40 -21.48
CA ALA A 451 11.46 0.38 -22.52
C ALA A 451 12.92 -0.04 -22.80
N LEU A 452 13.71 -0.27 -21.75
CA LEU A 452 15.08 -0.78 -21.86
C LEU A 452 15.12 -2.14 -22.55
N THR A 453 14.24 -3.07 -22.14
CA THR A 453 14.11 -4.40 -22.74
C THR A 453 13.79 -4.33 -24.22
N SER A 454 12.88 -3.44 -24.61
CA SER A 454 12.52 -3.20 -26.00
C SER A 454 13.68 -2.59 -26.79
N ALA A 455 14.37 -1.58 -26.23
CA ALA A 455 15.50 -0.91 -26.87
C ALA A 455 16.70 -1.84 -27.08
N LEU A 456 16.89 -2.82 -26.20
CA LEU A 456 17.95 -3.84 -26.31
C LEU A 456 17.54 -5.05 -27.16
N ASN A 457 16.35 -5.05 -27.77
CA ASN A 457 15.79 -6.13 -28.57
C ASN A 457 15.78 -7.49 -27.84
N ILE A 458 15.53 -7.47 -26.51
CA ILE A 458 15.41 -8.71 -25.73
C ILE A 458 14.01 -9.29 -25.97
N SER A 459 13.96 -10.54 -26.48
CA SER A 459 12.73 -11.26 -26.76
C SER A 459 12.60 -12.52 -25.90
N SER A 460 11.52 -13.28 -26.09
CA SER A 460 11.32 -14.55 -25.40
C SER A 460 12.29 -15.66 -25.83
N VAL A 461 12.97 -15.48 -26.97
CA VAL A 461 13.91 -16.46 -27.57
C VAL A 461 15.34 -15.91 -27.64
N GLN A 462 15.55 -14.62 -27.41
CA GLN A 462 16.85 -13.98 -27.55
C GLN A 462 17.18 -13.13 -26.33
N PHE A 463 18.22 -13.50 -25.60
CA PHE A 463 18.63 -12.87 -24.34
C PHE A 463 20.08 -12.33 -24.40
N ASP A 464 20.69 -12.22 -25.58
CA ASP A 464 22.11 -11.84 -25.74
C ASP A 464 22.45 -10.52 -25.05
N ASN A 465 21.56 -9.53 -25.11
CA ASN A 465 21.75 -8.22 -24.51
C ASN A 465 21.24 -8.13 -23.06
N LEU A 466 20.81 -9.23 -22.45
CA LEU A 466 20.27 -9.20 -21.07
C LEU A 466 21.32 -8.76 -20.05
N ALA A 467 22.57 -9.20 -20.20
CA ALA A 467 23.69 -8.77 -19.35
C ALA A 467 23.93 -7.26 -19.43
N LEU A 468 23.76 -6.65 -20.61
CA LEU A 468 23.84 -5.20 -20.80
C LEU A 468 22.66 -4.51 -20.09
N GLY A 469 21.46 -5.06 -20.19
CA GLY A 469 20.27 -4.55 -19.50
C GLY A 469 20.44 -4.55 -17.97
N LEU A 470 20.99 -5.63 -17.42
CA LEU A 470 21.33 -5.74 -15.99
C LEU A 470 22.43 -4.76 -15.59
N THR A 471 23.40 -4.48 -16.47
CA THR A 471 24.44 -3.47 -16.21
C THR A 471 23.83 -2.06 -16.13
N VAL A 472 22.87 -1.71 -16.98
CA VAL A 472 22.14 -0.45 -16.89
C VAL A 472 21.30 -0.40 -15.59
N GLN A 473 20.66 -1.50 -15.21
CA GLN A 473 19.95 -1.61 -13.92
C GLN A 473 20.92 -1.43 -12.73
N LEU A 474 22.12 -1.99 -12.78
CA LEU A 474 23.15 -1.81 -11.77
C LEU A 474 23.53 -0.33 -11.59
N MET A 475 23.77 0.38 -12.69
CA MET A 475 24.06 1.82 -12.65
C MET A 475 22.88 2.62 -12.06
N GLY A 476 21.65 2.29 -12.45
CA GLY A 476 20.43 2.85 -11.87
C GLY A 476 20.32 2.58 -10.37
N THR A 477 20.71 1.40 -9.89
CA THR A 477 20.66 1.02 -8.47
C THR A 477 21.68 1.80 -7.64
N LEU A 478 22.83 2.18 -8.20
CA LEU A 478 23.86 2.98 -7.52
C LEU A 478 23.56 4.48 -7.51
N LEU A 479 22.79 4.97 -8.49
CA LEU A 479 22.50 6.39 -8.66
C LEU A 479 21.88 7.07 -7.40
N PRO A 480 20.93 6.45 -6.64
CA PRO A 480 20.36 7.07 -5.44
C PRO A 480 21.37 7.34 -4.33
N ILE A 481 22.52 6.66 -4.33
CA ILE A 481 23.59 6.90 -3.35
C ILE A 481 24.14 8.33 -3.50
N GLY A 482 24.26 8.83 -4.73
CA GLY A 482 24.66 10.21 -5.01
C GLY A 482 23.68 11.27 -4.50
N PHE A 483 22.41 10.90 -4.31
CA PHE A 483 21.36 11.80 -3.82
C PHE A 483 21.07 11.65 -2.32
N LEU A 484 21.88 10.92 -1.55
CA LEU A 484 21.70 10.75 -0.10
C LEU A 484 21.72 12.07 0.69
N PHE A 485 22.20 13.17 0.10
CA PHE A 485 22.15 14.49 0.73
C PHE A 485 20.71 14.99 0.93
N LEU A 486 19.72 14.45 0.20
CA LEU A 486 18.30 14.76 0.38
C LEU A 486 17.75 14.19 1.72
N ILE A 487 18.37 13.16 2.27
CA ILE A 487 18.01 12.60 3.58
C ILE A 487 18.70 13.42 4.68
N PRO A 488 18.03 13.86 5.74
CA PRO A 488 18.66 14.56 6.85
C PRO A 488 19.77 13.72 7.51
N ARG A 489 20.84 14.39 8.06
CA ARG A 489 22.02 13.69 8.59
C ARG A 489 21.76 12.95 9.90
N ASP A 490 20.92 13.51 10.74
CA ASP A 490 20.75 13.09 12.13
C ASP A 490 19.50 12.24 12.37
N VAL A 491 18.75 11.92 11.30
CA VAL A 491 17.58 11.06 11.38
C VAL A 491 18.01 9.62 11.55
N THR A 492 17.53 9.00 12.62
CA THR A 492 17.59 7.55 12.86
C THR A 492 16.22 6.92 12.60
N GLY A 493 16.12 5.60 12.55
CA GLY A 493 14.83 4.91 12.49
C GLY A 493 13.96 5.06 13.75
N LEU A 494 14.46 5.77 14.76
CA LEU A 494 13.81 6.10 16.02
C LEU A 494 13.90 7.62 16.27
N THR A 495 13.53 8.46 15.35
CA THR A 495 13.42 9.89 15.68
C THR A 495 12.20 10.07 16.59
N SER A 496 12.49 10.35 17.84
CA SER A 496 11.54 10.87 18.83
C SER A 496 11.02 12.24 18.41
#